data_0d575dfba404e95662e7fc0927187577
#
_entry.id   0d575dfba404e95662e7fc0927187577
#
_cell.length_a   1.000
_cell.length_b   1.000
_cell.length_c   1.000
_cell.angle_alpha   90.00
_cell.angle_beta   90.00
_cell.angle_gamma   90.00
#
_symmetry.space_group_name_H-M   'P 1'
#
loop_
_entity.id
_entity.type
_entity.pdbx_description
1 polymer ?
#
loop_
_entity_poly.entity_id
_entity_poly.type
_entity_poly.pdbx_seq_one_letter_code
_entity_poly.pdbx_strand_id
1 'polypeptide(L)'
;MPLRHPLVLTAIAMLAFAANSVLCRLALHDGAIDAASFTAVRLVAGALTLVLILGIRQNTWPRPLAYGNHRSALALFVYAAGFSLAYVQLATGTGALLLFGAVQATMIGYGRYRGERLNRWQWVGLALALAGLLALLLPGATAPPVTAALLMLLAGIGWGVYSLRGKGAADATAETTGNFLRSLLWLAPLLIIAWPQHLPTGEGLLYALLSGALASGAGYAIWYLALPALATSTAATVQLGVPVLAALAGILWLDESVNVRLVIASVAILGGIALVIRGPLSAGENT
;
A
#
# COMPACT_ATOMS: atom_id res chain seq x y z
N MET A 1 -25.87 -14.95 1.92
CA MET A 1 -24.61 -15.10 1.18
C MET A 1 -23.46 -14.70 2.09
N PRO A 2 -22.58 -15.63 2.51
CA PRO A 2 -21.54 -15.38 3.53
C PRO A 2 -20.48 -14.35 3.13
N LEU A 3 -20.23 -14.15 1.83
CA LEU A 3 -19.21 -13.21 1.31
C LEU A 3 -19.51 -11.72 1.53
N ARG A 4 -20.66 -11.34 2.10
CA ARG A 4 -20.98 -9.93 2.40
C ARG A 4 -20.65 -9.53 3.84
N HIS A 5 -20.09 -10.42 4.64
CA HIS A 5 -19.74 -10.08 6.01
C HIS A 5 -18.51 -9.16 6.02
N PRO A 6 -18.57 -7.96 6.62
CA PRO A 6 -17.48 -6.98 6.57
C PRO A 6 -16.12 -7.52 7.04
N LEU A 7 -16.11 -8.40 8.03
CA LEU A 7 -14.88 -9.02 8.53
C LEU A 7 -14.22 -9.92 7.48
N VAL A 8 -15.01 -10.69 6.71
CA VAL A 8 -14.49 -11.56 5.64
C VAL A 8 -13.90 -10.72 4.51
N LEU A 9 -14.61 -9.69 4.07
CA LEU A 9 -14.12 -8.77 3.04
C LEU A 9 -12.83 -8.08 3.50
N THR A 10 -12.78 -7.65 4.76
CA THR A 10 -11.57 -7.04 5.35
C THR A 10 -10.40 -8.02 5.36
N ALA A 11 -10.61 -9.25 5.80
CA ALA A 11 -9.56 -10.27 5.81
C ALA A 11 -9.02 -10.56 4.40
N ILE A 12 -9.91 -10.69 3.40
CA ILE A 12 -9.53 -10.90 1.99
C ILE A 12 -8.72 -9.70 1.47
N ALA A 13 -9.14 -8.48 1.78
CA ALA A 13 -8.41 -7.27 1.38
C ALA A 13 -7.01 -7.20 2.01
N MET A 14 -6.87 -7.56 3.29
CA MET A 14 -5.56 -7.59 3.97
C MET A 14 -4.64 -8.66 3.37
N LEU A 15 -5.17 -9.83 3.05
CA LEU A 15 -4.43 -10.88 2.33
C LEU A 15 -4.00 -10.40 0.93
N ALA A 16 -4.89 -9.71 0.20
CA ALA A 16 -4.55 -9.15 -1.10
C ALA A 16 -3.42 -8.11 -1.00
N PHE A 17 -3.45 -7.24 0.01
CA PHE A 17 -2.39 -6.25 0.23
C PHE A 17 -1.04 -6.89 0.62
N ALA A 18 -1.07 -7.92 1.46
CA ALA A 18 0.14 -8.68 1.77
C ALA A 18 0.66 -9.44 0.54
N ALA A 19 -0.23 -10.11 -0.20
CA ALA A 19 0.11 -10.82 -1.43
C ALA A 19 0.74 -9.88 -2.48
N ASN A 20 0.32 -8.61 -2.54
CA ASN A 20 0.93 -7.63 -3.44
C ASN A 20 2.43 -7.43 -3.16
N SER A 21 2.84 -7.37 -1.89
CA SER A 21 4.25 -7.28 -1.49
C SER A 21 5.02 -8.55 -1.89
N VAL A 22 4.43 -9.72 -1.64
CA VAL A 22 5.04 -11.02 -1.97
C VAL A 22 5.21 -11.19 -3.48
N LEU A 23 4.14 -10.96 -4.25
CA LEU A 23 4.15 -11.07 -5.72
C LEU A 23 5.17 -10.12 -6.35
N CYS A 24 5.25 -8.89 -5.83
CA CYS A 24 6.25 -7.93 -6.29
C CYS A 24 7.67 -8.42 -5.99
N ARG A 25 7.92 -8.93 -4.79
CA ARG A 25 9.23 -9.44 -4.40
C ARG A 25 9.61 -10.69 -5.19
N LEU A 26 8.70 -11.66 -5.36
CA LEU A 26 8.91 -12.84 -6.20
C LEU A 26 9.28 -12.48 -7.65
N ALA A 27 8.59 -11.50 -8.22
CA ALA A 27 8.85 -11.05 -9.59
C ALA A 27 10.22 -10.38 -9.76
N LEU A 28 10.68 -9.63 -8.74
CA LEU A 28 11.83 -8.74 -8.85
C LEU A 28 13.12 -9.32 -8.25
N HIS A 29 13.02 -10.26 -7.29
CA HIS A 29 14.17 -10.79 -6.55
C HIS A 29 15.19 -11.44 -7.49
N ASP A 30 14.74 -12.29 -8.39
CA ASP A 30 15.61 -13.05 -9.32
C ASP A 30 15.71 -12.41 -10.71
N GLY A 31 15.22 -11.15 -10.85
CA GLY A 31 15.25 -10.43 -12.11
C GLY A 31 14.34 -11.01 -13.18
N ALA A 32 13.28 -11.74 -12.80
CA ALA A 32 12.30 -12.31 -13.75
C ALA A 32 11.59 -11.24 -14.58
N ILE A 33 11.48 -10.03 -14.03
CA ILE A 33 10.98 -8.81 -14.68
C ILE A 33 11.67 -7.60 -14.03
N ASP A 34 11.91 -6.53 -14.77
CA ASP A 34 12.40 -5.27 -14.19
C ASP A 34 11.25 -4.48 -13.50
N ALA A 35 11.62 -3.58 -12.58
CA ALA A 35 10.65 -2.84 -11.77
C ALA A 35 9.74 -1.92 -12.59
N ALA A 36 10.22 -1.36 -13.71
CA ALA A 36 9.41 -0.48 -14.56
C ALA A 36 8.38 -1.29 -15.34
N SER A 37 8.79 -2.41 -15.96
CA SER A 37 7.90 -3.36 -16.64
C SER A 37 6.89 -3.97 -15.67
N PHE A 38 7.31 -4.37 -14.46
CA PHE A 38 6.39 -4.84 -13.42
C PHE A 38 5.33 -3.79 -13.08
N THR A 39 5.74 -2.53 -12.86
CA THR A 39 4.83 -1.43 -12.57
C THR A 39 3.83 -1.21 -13.71
N ALA A 40 4.31 -1.24 -14.96
CA ALA A 40 3.48 -1.07 -16.14
C ALA A 40 2.42 -2.18 -16.25
N VAL A 41 2.83 -3.44 -16.20
CA VAL A 41 1.92 -4.61 -16.27
C VAL A 41 0.93 -4.57 -15.11
N ARG A 42 1.38 -4.29 -13.89
CA ARG A 42 0.54 -4.20 -12.69
C ARG A 42 -0.54 -3.11 -12.85
N LEU A 43 -0.17 -1.89 -13.26
CA LEU A 43 -1.13 -0.80 -13.41
C LEU A 43 -2.12 -1.06 -14.54
N VAL A 44 -1.68 -1.60 -15.68
CA VAL A 44 -2.56 -1.97 -16.79
C VAL A 44 -3.52 -3.07 -16.37
N ALA A 45 -3.03 -4.16 -15.79
CA ALA A 45 -3.87 -5.27 -15.34
C ALA A 45 -4.87 -4.83 -14.27
N GLY A 46 -4.44 -3.99 -13.30
CA GLY A 46 -5.33 -3.41 -12.30
C GLY A 46 -6.41 -2.51 -12.92
N ALA A 47 -6.05 -1.64 -13.88
CA ALA A 47 -6.99 -0.79 -14.60
C ALA A 47 -8.03 -1.62 -15.36
N LEU A 48 -7.60 -2.64 -16.10
CA LEU A 48 -8.50 -3.52 -16.86
C LEU A 48 -9.45 -4.28 -15.94
N THR A 49 -8.96 -4.82 -14.84
CA THR A 49 -9.77 -5.52 -13.83
C THR A 49 -10.82 -4.59 -13.22
N LEU A 50 -10.42 -3.37 -12.85
CA LEU A 50 -11.35 -2.38 -12.28
C LEU A 50 -12.41 -1.91 -13.30
N VAL A 51 -12.03 -1.72 -14.57
CA VAL A 51 -12.97 -1.41 -15.65
C VAL A 51 -13.99 -2.53 -15.81
N LEU A 52 -13.53 -3.79 -15.79
CA LEU A 52 -14.41 -4.95 -15.88
C LEU A 52 -15.38 -5.03 -14.68
N ILE A 53 -14.86 -4.90 -13.45
CA ILE A 53 -15.67 -4.89 -12.23
C ILE A 53 -16.72 -3.77 -12.28
N LEU A 54 -16.32 -2.57 -12.71
CA LEU A 54 -17.23 -1.42 -12.81
C LEU A 54 -18.31 -1.65 -13.87
N GLY A 55 -17.94 -2.20 -15.04
CA GLY A 55 -18.88 -2.55 -16.13
C GLY A 55 -19.91 -3.59 -15.71
N ILE A 56 -19.47 -4.67 -15.05
CA ILE A 56 -20.36 -5.70 -14.52
C ILE A 56 -21.32 -5.10 -13.48
N ARG A 57 -20.81 -4.25 -12.58
CA ARG A 57 -21.60 -3.62 -11.52
C ARG A 57 -22.66 -2.65 -12.06
N GLN A 58 -22.32 -1.89 -13.09
CA GLN A 58 -23.22 -0.90 -13.70
C GLN A 58 -24.13 -1.49 -14.76
N ASN A 59 -23.90 -2.75 -15.15
CA ASN A 59 -24.60 -3.43 -16.26
C ASN A 59 -24.58 -2.61 -17.57
N THR A 60 -23.57 -1.79 -17.79
CA THR A 60 -23.36 -0.93 -18.95
C THR A 60 -21.88 -0.76 -19.21
N TRP A 61 -21.50 -0.32 -20.40
CA TRP A 61 -20.11 0.05 -20.65
C TRP A 61 -19.73 1.27 -19.80
N PRO A 62 -18.79 1.17 -18.87
CA PRO A 62 -18.48 2.25 -17.94
C PRO A 62 -17.83 3.42 -18.67
N ARG A 63 -18.01 4.62 -18.12
CA ARG A 63 -17.25 5.82 -18.49
C ARG A 63 -16.23 6.13 -17.38
N PRO A 64 -15.17 5.33 -17.21
CA PRO A 64 -14.32 5.40 -16.04
C PRO A 64 -13.56 6.74 -15.94
N LEU A 65 -13.30 7.42 -17.07
CA LEU A 65 -12.67 8.74 -17.08
C LEU A 65 -13.61 9.88 -16.63
N ALA A 66 -14.89 9.62 -16.38
CA ALA A 66 -15.76 10.58 -15.69
C ALA A 66 -15.46 10.66 -14.19
N TYR A 67 -14.76 9.66 -13.64
CA TYR A 67 -14.41 9.54 -12.22
C TYR A 67 -12.91 9.72 -12.01
N GLY A 68 -12.50 9.98 -10.78
CA GLY A 68 -11.10 10.15 -10.42
C GLY A 68 -10.51 11.49 -10.86
N ASN A 69 -9.24 11.69 -10.56
CA ASN A 69 -8.53 12.92 -10.90
C ASN A 69 -7.01 12.73 -10.99
N HIS A 70 -6.33 13.63 -11.71
CA HIS A 70 -4.89 13.54 -11.95
C HIS A 70 -4.03 13.55 -10.68
N ARG A 71 -4.42 14.29 -9.64
CA ARG A 71 -3.65 14.35 -8.39
C ARG A 71 -3.70 13.02 -7.64
N SER A 72 -4.87 12.36 -7.60
CA SER A 72 -5.00 11.03 -7.01
C SER A 72 -4.30 9.98 -7.86
N ALA A 73 -4.39 10.08 -9.19
CA ALA A 73 -3.69 9.20 -10.12
C ALA A 73 -2.16 9.32 -9.98
N LEU A 74 -1.62 10.54 -9.82
CA LEU A 74 -0.20 10.76 -9.57
C LEU A 74 0.23 10.14 -8.23
N ALA A 75 -0.54 10.33 -7.16
CA ALA A 75 -0.24 9.73 -5.86
C ALA A 75 -0.25 8.19 -5.94
N LEU A 76 -1.20 7.59 -6.66
CA LEU A 76 -1.26 6.16 -6.94
C LEU A 76 -0.05 5.69 -7.76
N PHE A 77 0.36 6.45 -8.78
CA PHE A 77 1.53 6.14 -9.59
C PHE A 77 2.83 6.20 -8.77
N VAL A 78 3.02 7.26 -7.98
CA VAL A 78 4.19 7.40 -7.07
C VAL A 78 4.27 6.22 -6.11
N TYR A 79 3.13 5.82 -5.55
CA TYR A 79 3.06 4.61 -4.74
C TYR A 79 3.48 3.37 -5.55
N ALA A 80 2.88 3.13 -6.73
CA ALA A 80 3.14 1.92 -7.49
C ALA A 80 4.59 1.82 -7.98
N ALA A 81 5.15 2.90 -8.52
CA ALA A 81 6.52 2.95 -9.02
C ALA A 81 7.55 2.86 -7.87
N GLY A 82 7.40 3.67 -6.82
CA GLY A 82 8.28 3.65 -5.66
C GLY A 82 8.30 2.29 -4.96
N PHE A 83 7.15 1.64 -4.83
CA PHE A 83 6.98 0.31 -4.29
C PHE A 83 7.77 -0.75 -5.10
N SER A 84 7.60 -0.78 -6.42
CA SER A 84 8.29 -1.75 -7.25
C SER A 84 9.80 -1.52 -7.28
N LEU A 85 10.23 -0.26 -7.44
CA LEU A 85 11.66 0.09 -7.42
C LEU A 85 12.32 -0.26 -6.08
N ALA A 86 11.62 -0.09 -4.96
CA ALA A 86 12.13 -0.42 -3.64
C ALA A 86 12.25 -1.94 -3.42
N TYR A 87 11.28 -2.71 -3.89
CA TYR A 87 11.28 -4.17 -3.71
C TYR A 87 12.34 -4.93 -4.54
N VAL A 88 13.03 -4.27 -5.44
CA VAL A 88 14.24 -4.86 -6.04
C VAL A 88 15.27 -5.23 -4.96
N GLN A 89 15.38 -4.42 -3.90
CA GLN A 89 16.42 -4.56 -2.88
C GLN A 89 15.89 -4.82 -1.46
N LEU A 90 14.60 -4.57 -1.19
CA LEU A 90 14.03 -4.75 0.14
C LEU A 90 13.44 -6.14 0.32
N ALA A 91 13.68 -6.73 1.48
CA ALA A 91 12.93 -7.91 1.93
C ALA A 91 11.45 -7.57 2.14
N THR A 92 10.57 -8.56 1.95
CA THR A 92 9.12 -8.40 1.93
C THR A 92 8.59 -7.75 3.22
N GLY A 93 8.99 -8.26 4.38
CA GLY A 93 8.57 -7.72 5.67
C GLY A 93 9.10 -6.31 5.94
N THR A 94 10.37 -6.04 5.62
CA THR A 94 10.98 -4.71 5.77
C THR A 94 10.27 -3.69 4.88
N GLY A 95 10.03 -4.02 3.62
CA GLY A 95 9.33 -3.13 2.69
C GLY A 95 7.92 -2.81 3.17
N ALA A 96 7.14 -3.83 3.56
CA ALA A 96 5.79 -3.61 4.07
C ALA A 96 5.78 -2.75 5.35
N LEU A 97 6.74 -2.93 6.27
CA LEU A 97 6.83 -2.16 7.50
C LEU A 97 7.14 -0.68 7.22
N LEU A 98 8.10 -0.40 6.32
CA LEU A 98 8.44 0.96 5.88
C LEU A 98 7.24 1.63 5.19
N LEU A 99 6.59 0.91 4.28
CA LEU A 99 5.41 1.41 3.56
C LEU A 99 4.30 1.83 4.53
N PHE A 100 3.84 0.90 5.36
CA PHE A 100 2.71 1.16 6.26
C PHE A 100 3.07 2.13 7.38
N GLY A 101 4.32 2.17 7.84
CA GLY A 101 4.82 3.21 8.73
C GLY A 101 4.68 4.60 8.11
N ALA A 102 5.11 4.78 6.87
CA ALA A 102 4.99 6.05 6.15
C ALA A 102 3.53 6.41 5.82
N VAL A 103 2.68 5.43 5.48
CA VAL A 103 1.24 5.63 5.29
C VAL A 103 0.62 6.24 6.55
N GLN A 104 0.85 5.62 7.70
CA GLN A 104 0.29 6.08 8.96
C GLN A 104 0.83 7.45 9.36
N ALA A 105 2.14 7.68 9.23
CA ALA A 105 2.74 8.99 9.50
C ALA A 105 2.12 10.09 8.62
N THR A 106 1.86 9.80 7.34
CA THR A 106 1.21 10.73 6.41
C THR A 106 -0.22 11.04 6.83
N MET A 107 -1.00 10.01 7.19
CA MET A 107 -2.40 10.17 7.58
C MET A 107 -2.52 10.92 8.91
N ILE A 108 -1.71 10.60 9.90
CA ILE A 108 -1.66 11.27 11.21
C ILE A 108 -1.21 12.72 11.04
N GLY A 109 -0.14 12.95 10.25
CA GLY A 109 0.35 14.30 9.96
C GLY A 109 -0.70 15.18 9.29
N TYR A 110 -1.46 14.62 8.34
CA TYR A 110 -2.57 15.32 7.71
C TYR A 110 -3.71 15.65 8.71
N GLY A 111 -4.11 14.69 9.55
CA GLY A 111 -5.09 14.91 10.60
C GLY A 111 -4.67 16.06 11.52
N ARG A 112 -3.39 16.06 11.93
CA ARG A 112 -2.83 17.15 12.74
C ARG A 112 -2.85 18.51 12.03
N TYR A 113 -2.49 18.54 10.74
CA TYR A 113 -2.59 19.75 9.91
C TYR A 113 -4.03 20.25 9.80
N ARG A 114 -5.02 19.36 9.76
CA ARG A 114 -6.46 19.68 9.75
C ARG A 114 -7.02 20.11 11.12
N GLY A 115 -6.16 20.21 12.14
CA GLY A 115 -6.53 20.68 13.47
C GLY A 115 -6.87 19.59 14.49
N GLU A 116 -6.74 18.30 14.12
CA GLU A 116 -6.89 17.20 15.07
C GLU A 116 -5.83 17.34 16.18
N ARG A 117 -6.25 17.25 17.44
CA ARG A 117 -5.35 17.32 18.59
C ARG A 117 -5.01 15.90 19.04
N LEU A 118 -3.73 15.60 19.04
CA LEU A 118 -3.23 14.33 19.57
C LEU A 118 -3.18 14.42 21.11
N ASN A 119 -3.71 13.40 21.78
CA ASN A 119 -3.54 13.25 23.22
C ASN A 119 -2.12 12.73 23.57
N ARG A 120 -1.79 12.68 24.87
CA ARG A 120 -0.46 12.25 25.34
C ARG A 120 -0.07 10.84 24.86
N TRP A 121 -1.02 9.91 24.83
CA TRP A 121 -0.77 8.53 24.40
C TRP A 121 -0.51 8.43 22.90
N GLN A 122 -1.19 9.25 22.11
CA GLN A 122 -0.97 9.36 20.68
C GLN A 122 0.41 9.94 20.36
N TRP A 123 0.89 10.93 21.14
CA TRP A 123 2.25 11.44 21.03
C TRP A 123 3.30 10.39 21.39
N VAL A 124 3.09 9.61 22.47
CA VAL A 124 3.97 8.49 22.84
C VAL A 124 3.99 7.44 21.72
N GLY A 125 2.84 7.08 21.18
CA GLY A 125 2.73 6.12 20.09
C GLY A 125 3.44 6.61 18.82
N LEU A 126 3.28 7.88 18.46
CA LEU A 126 3.98 8.47 17.31
C LEU A 126 5.49 8.48 17.52
N ALA A 127 5.98 8.88 18.69
CA ALA A 127 7.39 8.88 19.01
C ALA A 127 7.98 7.45 18.96
N LEU A 128 7.26 6.47 19.50
CA LEU A 128 7.67 5.07 19.46
C LEU A 128 7.74 4.52 18.01
N ALA A 129 6.74 4.84 17.19
CA ALA A 129 6.73 4.45 15.78
C ALA A 129 7.89 5.08 15.00
N LEU A 130 8.16 6.36 15.21
CA LEU A 130 9.31 7.05 14.59
C LEU A 130 10.65 6.50 15.09
N ALA A 131 10.78 6.21 16.38
CA ALA A 131 11.98 5.60 16.93
C ALA A 131 12.24 4.20 16.34
N GLY A 132 11.20 3.38 16.17
CA GLY A 132 11.27 2.08 15.49
C GLY A 132 11.69 2.21 14.02
N LEU A 133 11.15 3.19 13.29
CA LEU A 133 11.53 3.48 11.92
C LEU A 133 12.99 3.91 11.82
N LEU A 134 13.46 4.80 12.70
CA LEU A 134 14.86 5.21 12.77
C LEU A 134 15.76 4.02 13.12
N ALA A 135 15.37 3.19 14.09
CA ALA A 135 16.15 1.99 14.46
C ALA A 135 16.29 1.01 13.28
N LEU A 136 15.24 0.87 12.45
CA LEU A 136 15.29 0.05 11.23
C LEU A 136 16.29 0.60 10.20
N LEU A 137 16.39 1.93 10.10
CA LEU A 137 17.21 2.63 9.11
C LEU A 137 18.65 2.90 9.59
N LEU A 138 18.97 2.69 10.88
CA LEU A 138 20.32 2.90 11.39
C LEU A 138 21.35 2.07 10.62
N PRO A 139 22.54 2.62 10.28
CA PRO A 139 23.58 1.89 9.58
C PRO A 139 23.98 0.59 10.32
N GLY A 140 24.39 -0.40 9.55
CA GLY A 140 24.83 -1.72 10.07
C GLY A 140 24.59 -2.84 9.05
N ALA A 141 25.13 -4.02 9.33
CA ALA A 141 25.10 -5.17 8.40
C ALA A 141 23.70 -5.62 7.94
N THR A 142 22.67 -5.33 8.76
CA THR A 142 21.27 -5.69 8.44
C THR A 142 20.40 -4.49 8.08
N ALA A 143 21.01 -3.31 7.83
CA ALA A 143 20.25 -2.13 7.44
C ALA A 143 19.78 -2.27 5.99
N PRO A 144 18.54 -1.85 5.68
CA PRO A 144 18.09 -1.80 4.30
C PRO A 144 18.89 -0.75 3.51
N PRO A 145 19.08 -0.95 2.18
CA PRO A 145 19.71 0.06 1.34
C PRO A 145 18.94 1.37 1.41
N VAL A 146 19.62 2.48 1.65
CA VAL A 146 19.01 3.79 1.89
C VAL A 146 18.11 4.23 0.75
N THR A 147 18.57 4.06 -0.49
CA THR A 147 17.78 4.43 -1.69
C THR A 147 16.46 3.65 -1.74
N ALA A 148 16.51 2.33 -1.51
CA ALA A 148 15.33 1.49 -1.53
C ALA A 148 14.38 1.84 -0.36
N ALA A 149 14.92 2.15 0.82
CA ALA A 149 14.13 2.61 1.95
C ALA A 149 13.43 3.94 1.67
N LEU A 150 14.13 4.92 1.09
CA LEU A 150 13.55 6.21 0.70
C LEU A 150 12.46 6.06 -0.37
N LEU A 151 12.66 5.20 -1.37
CA LEU A 151 11.65 4.89 -2.37
C LEU A 151 10.40 4.27 -1.74
N MET A 152 10.57 3.35 -0.77
CA MET A 152 9.44 2.74 -0.08
C MET A 152 8.70 3.73 0.84
N LEU A 153 9.42 4.63 1.51
CA LEU A 153 8.81 5.72 2.29
C LEU A 153 8.02 6.67 1.38
N LEU A 154 8.57 7.03 0.22
CA LEU A 154 7.87 7.85 -0.78
C LEU A 154 6.61 7.13 -1.31
N ALA A 155 6.71 5.82 -1.56
CA ALA A 155 5.55 5.00 -1.90
C ALA A 155 4.48 5.03 -0.81
N GLY A 156 4.88 4.93 0.46
CA GLY A 156 3.97 5.03 1.62
C GLY A 156 3.30 6.40 1.71
N ILE A 157 4.03 7.49 1.50
CA ILE A 157 3.45 8.84 1.42
C ILE A 157 2.44 8.91 0.26
N GLY A 158 2.81 8.40 -0.92
CA GLY A 158 1.91 8.33 -2.08
C GLY A 158 0.62 7.60 -1.77
N TRP A 159 0.70 6.43 -1.14
CA TRP A 159 -0.48 5.66 -0.71
C TRP A 159 -1.29 6.37 0.37
N GLY A 160 -0.64 7.00 1.35
CA GLY A 160 -1.30 7.80 2.38
C GLY A 160 -2.09 8.97 1.80
N VAL A 161 -1.48 9.74 0.88
CA VAL A 161 -2.14 10.84 0.15
C VAL A 161 -3.30 10.31 -0.70
N TYR A 162 -3.10 9.21 -1.44
CA TYR A 162 -4.14 8.57 -2.24
C TYR A 162 -5.34 8.16 -1.37
N SER A 163 -5.08 7.52 -0.23
CA SER A 163 -6.11 7.08 0.71
C SER A 163 -6.90 8.25 1.31
N LEU A 164 -6.21 9.32 1.73
CA LEU A 164 -6.85 10.54 2.23
C LEU A 164 -7.75 11.20 1.19
N ARG A 165 -7.34 11.20 -0.07
CA ARG A 165 -8.12 11.77 -1.19
C ARG A 165 -9.31 10.90 -1.59
N GLY A 166 -9.23 9.58 -1.39
CA GLY A 166 -10.33 8.65 -1.63
C GLY A 166 -11.37 8.60 -0.50
N LYS A 167 -11.05 9.17 0.67
CA LYS A 167 -11.96 9.22 1.82
C LYS A 167 -13.19 10.08 1.48
N GLY A 168 -14.38 9.49 1.61
CA GLY A 168 -15.64 10.20 1.33
C GLY A 168 -16.06 10.20 -0.15
N ALA A 169 -15.38 9.45 -1.02
CA ALA A 169 -15.83 9.25 -2.40
C ALA A 169 -17.21 8.56 -2.43
N ALA A 170 -18.16 9.11 -3.19
CA ALA A 170 -19.50 8.55 -3.33
C ALA A 170 -19.45 7.14 -3.97
N ASP A 171 -18.55 6.93 -4.92
CA ASP A 171 -18.27 5.65 -5.55
C ASP A 171 -16.78 5.42 -5.62
N ALA A 172 -16.22 4.87 -4.53
CA ALA A 172 -14.79 4.66 -4.40
C ALA A 172 -14.23 3.66 -5.45
N THR A 173 -15.02 2.70 -5.92
CA THR A 173 -14.61 1.79 -7.00
C THR A 173 -14.49 2.53 -8.32
N ALA A 174 -15.48 3.37 -8.68
CA ALA A 174 -15.43 4.17 -9.90
C ALA A 174 -14.28 5.19 -9.87
N GLU A 175 -14.08 5.88 -8.73
CA GLU A 175 -12.96 6.80 -8.52
C GLU A 175 -11.61 6.09 -8.69
N THR A 176 -11.45 4.91 -8.09
CA THR A 176 -10.23 4.10 -8.21
C THR A 176 -10.00 3.67 -9.66
N THR A 177 -11.05 3.25 -10.37
CA THR A 177 -10.97 2.89 -11.80
C THR A 177 -10.44 4.06 -12.63
N GLY A 178 -11.01 5.25 -12.45
CA GLY A 178 -10.57 6.46 -13.14
C GLY A 178 -9.14 6.88 -12.80
N ASN A 179 -8.72 6.69 -11.54
CA ASN A 179 -7.37 7.00 -11.09
C ASN A 179 -6.34 6.01 -11.67
N PHE A 180 -6.65 4.70 -11.73
CA PHE A 180 -5.78 3.70 -12.38
C PHE A 180 -5.57 4.01 -13.85
N LEU A 181 -6.63 4.31 -14.59
CA LEU A 181 -6.51 4.69 -16.02
C LEU A 181 -5.66 5.95 -16.23
N ARG A 182 -5.86 6.97 -15.40
CA ARG A 182 -5.03 8.19 -15.48
C ARG A 182 -3.58 7.96 -15.08
N SER A 183 -3.32 7.02 -14.16
CA SER A 183 -1.94 6.71 -13.75
C SER A 183 -1.11 6.13 -14.89
N LEU A 184 -1.75 5.52 -15.92
CA LEU A 184 -1.05 5.00 -17.10
C LEU A 184 -0.32 6.09 -17.89
N LEU A 185 -0.73 7.35 -17.77
CA LEU A 185 -0.04 8.50 -18.43
C LEU A 185 1.42 8.62 -17.97
N TRP A 186 1.71 8.20 -16.75
CA TRP A 186 3.04 8.28 -16.15
C TRP A 186 3.95 7.10 -16.49
N LEU A 187 3.41 6.08 -17.19
CA LEU A 187 4.22 4.91 -17.60
C LEU A 187 5.26 5.27 -18.65
N ALA A 188 4.91 6.15 -19.61
CA ALA A 188 5.85 6.53 -20.64
C ALA A 188 7.14 7.15 -20.07
N PRO A 189 7.10 8.20 -19.22
CA PRO A 189 8.31 8.72 -18.59
C PRO A 189 9.02 7.70 -17.69
N LEU A 190 8.31 6.82 -16.98
CA LEU A 190 8.92 5.76 -16.18
C LEU A 190 9.74 4.80 -17.06
N LEU A 191 9.15 4.30 -18.15
CA LEU A 191 9.80 3.36 -19.07
C LEU A 191 10.96 4.00 -19.84
N ILE A 192 10.92 5.31 -20.08
CA ILE A 192 12.04 6.05 -20.71
C ILE A 192 13.20 6.19 -19.72
N ILE A 193 12.92 6.54 -18.46
CA ILE A 193 13.95 6.78 -17.43
C ILE A 193 14.56 5.46 -16.95
N ALA A 194 13.73 4.47 -16.71
CA ALA A 194 14.12 3.14 -16.25
C ALA A 194 13.93 2.12 -17.40
N TRP A 195 14.68 2.32 -18.48
CA TRP A 195 14.58 1.50 -19.70
C TRP A 195 14.76 0.02 -19.39
N PRO A 196 13.82 -0.85 -19.81
CA PRO A 196 13.92 -2.29 -19.59
C PRO A 196 15.20 -2.86 -20.23
N GLN A 197 15.98 -3.59 -19.43
CA GLN A 197 17.27 -4.14 -19.91
C GLN A 197 17.10 -5.54 -20.56
N HIS A 198 15.99 -6.22 -20.28
CA HIS A 198 15.69 -7.56 -20.77
C HIS A 198 14.17 -7.76 -20.90
N LEU A 199 13.79 -8.73 -21.71
CA LEU A 199 12.38 -9.13 -21.81
C LEU A 199 11.97 -9.87 -20.54
N PRO A 200 10.75 -9.60 -20.01
CA PRO A 200 10.22 -10.33 -18.87
C PRO A 200 10.09 -11.82 -19.15
N THR A 201 10.35 -12.64 -18.14
CA THR A 201 10.02 -14.08 -18.21
C THR A 201 8.51 -14.28 -18.09
N GLY A 202 8.01 -15.45 -18.49
CA GLY A 202 6.59 -15.80 -18.31
C GLY A 202 6.17 -15.78 -16.84
N GLU A 203 7.05 -16.17 -15.93
CA GLU A 203 6.82 -16.14 -14.48
C GLU A 203 6.76 -14.72 -13.94
N GLY A 204 7.70 -13.85 -14.33
CA GLY A 204 7.67 -12.43 -13.96
C GLY A 204 6.41 -11.72 -14.43
N LEU A 205 5.96 -12.01 -15.66
CA LEU A 205 4.68 -11.50 -16.19
C LEU A 205 3.49 -12.02 -15.39
N LEU A 206 3.47 -13.29 -15.02
CA LEU A 206 2.40 -13.89 -14.22
C LEU A 206 2.28 -13.19 -12.86
N TYR A 207 3.39 -13.01 -12.14
CA TYR A 207 3.39 -12.30 -10.86
C TYR A 207 2.94 -10.85 -10.99
N ALA A 208 3.35 -10.15 -12.05
CA ALA A 208 2.92 -8.78 -12.30
C ALA A 208 1.41 -8.69 -12.63
N LEU A 209 0.88 -9.63 -13.42
CA LEU A 209 -0.55 -9.73 -13.72
C LEU A 209 -1.37 -10.03 -12.45
N LEU A 210 -0.95 -11.00 -11.64
CA LEU A 210 -1.62 -11.34 -10.38
C LEU A 210 -1.59 -10.16 -9.38
N SER A 211 -0.45 -9.47 -9.28
CA SER A 211 -0.32 -8.26 -8.46
C SER A 211 -1.26 -7.14 -8.94
N GLY A 212 -1.37 -6.95 -10.26
CA GLY A 212 -2.25 -5.95 -10.85
C GLY A 212 -3.72 -6.32 -10.75
N ALA A 213 -4.11 -7.47 -11.26
CA ALA A 213 -5.51 -7.87 -11.36
C ALA A 213 -6.12 -8.24 -10.01
N LEU A 214 -5.47 -9.14 -9.26
CA LEU A 214 -6.03 -9.67 -8.02
C LEU A 214 -5.68 -8.81 -6.82
N ALA A 215 -4.39 -8.57 -6.56
CA ALA A 215 -3.97 -7.90 -5.35
C ALA A 215 -4.26 -6.38 -5.36
N SER A 216 -4.20 -5.73 -6.53
CA SER A 216 -4.51 -4.30 -6.66
C SER A 216 -5.96 -4.08 -7.15
N GLY A 217 -6.33 -4.54 -8.33
CA GLY A 217 -7.66 -4.28 -8.89
C GLY A 217 -8.80 -4.84 -8.03
N ALA A 218 -8.87 -6.16 -7.91
CA ALA A 218 -9.91 -6.82 -7.10
C ALA A 218 -9.74 -6.51 -5.60
N GLY A 219 -8.49 -6.52 -5.09
CA GLY A 219 -8.20 -6.23 -3.68
C GLY A 219 -8.70 -4.85 -3.24
N TYR A 220 -8.52 -3.82 -4.06
CA TYR A 220 -9.01 -2.47 -3.76
C TYR A 220 -10.53 -2.40 -3.86
N ALA A 221 -11.14 -3.03 -4.87
CA ALA A 221 -12.60 -3.09 -4.96
C ALA A 221 -13.21 -3.76 -3.71
N ILE A 222 -12.63 -4.87 -3.24
CA ILE A 222 -13.07 -5.57 -2.01
C ILE A 222 -12.86 -4.69 -0.78
N TRP A 223 -11.71 -4.01 -0.67
CA TRP A 223 -11.45 -3.07 0.44
C TRP A 223 -12.50 -1.97 0.51
N TYR A 224 -12.85 -1.37 -0.62
CA TYR A 224 -13.86 -0.31 -0.67
C TYR A 224 -15.29 -0.80 -0.41
N LEU A 225 -15.56 -2.10 -0.61
CA LEU A 225 -16.82 -2.71 -0.16
C LEU A 225 -16.87 -2.93 1.35
N ALA A 226 -15.71 -3.22 1.97
CA ALA A 226 -15.61 -3.43 3.42
C ALA A 226 -15.59 -2.10 4.20
N LEU A 227 -14.90 -1.10 3.68
CA LEU A 227 -14.54 0.13 4.37
C LEU A 227 -15.73 0.92 4.98
N PRO A 228 -16.91 1.06 4.31
CA PRO A 228 -18.04 1.77 4.89
C PRO A 228 -18.60 1.14 6.18
N ALA A 229 -18.39 -0.17 6.37
CA ALA A 229 -18.83 -0.89 7.56
C ALA A 229 -17.83 -0.84 8.72
N LEU A 230 -16.65 -0.23 8.52
CA LEU A 230 -15.59 -0.16 9.50
C LEU A 230 -15.49 1.26 10.09
N ALA A 231 -15.44 1.36 11.42
CA ALA A 231 -15.00 2.61 12.04
C ALA A 231 -13.59 2.98 11.54
N THR A 232 -13.28 4.27 11.42
CA THR A 232 -11.98 4.74 10.91
C THR A 232 -10.80 4.14 11.68
N SER A 233 -10.92 4.07 13.01
CA SER A 233 -9.90 3.44 13.86
C SER A 233 -9.73 1.94 13.58
N THR A 234 -10.84 1.22 13.36
CA THR A 234 -10.80 -0.21 13.01
C THR A 234 -10.16 -0.41 11.65
N ALA A 235 -10.56 0.38 10.64
CA ALA A 235 -9.97 0.31 9.30
C ALA A 235 -8.46 0.58 9.32
N ALA A 236 -7.99 1.53 10.12
CA ALA A 236 -6.57 1.78 10.31
C ALA A 236 -5.86 0.63 11.05
N THR A 237 -6.49 0.10 12.12
CA THR A 237 -5.89 -0.98 12.93
C THR A 237 -5.71 -2.28 12.14
N VAL A 238 -6.70 -2.70 11.34
CA VAL A 238 -6.61 -3.95 10.58
C VAL A 238 -5.48 -3.92 9.55
N GLN A 239 -5.18 -2.77 8.96
CA GLN A 239 -4.07 -2.62 8.02
C GLN A 239 -2.69 -2.88 8.66
N LEU A 240 -2.56 -2.77 9.99
CA LEU A 240 -1.32 -3.12 10.70
C LEU A 240 -1.01 -4.62 10.64
N GLY A 241 -1.98 -5.46 10.30
CA GLY A 241 -1.75 -6.87 10.03
C GLY A 241 -0.98 -7.14 8.74
N VAL A 242 -1.01 -6.20 7.78
CA VAL A 242 -0.40 -6.42 6.45
C VAL A 242 1.12 -6.62 6.53
N PRO A 243 1.92 -5.81 7.24
CA PRO A 243 3.35 -6.05 7.39
C PRO A 243 3.67 -7.41 8.04
N VAL A 244 2.85 -7.86 8.99
CA VAL A 244 3.03 -9.16 9.64
C VAL A 244 2.77 -10.29 8.65
N LEU A 245 1.66 -10.22 7.91
CA LEU A 245 1.33 -11.20 6.88
C LEU A 245 2.39 -11.24 5.77
N ALA A 246 2.88 -10.07 5.34
CA ALA A 246 3.92 -9.96 4.33
C ALA A 246 5.25 -10.55 4.82
N ALA A 247 5.65 -10.28 6.07
CA ALA A 247 6.86 -10.85 6.65
C ALA A 247 6.77 -12.39 6.77
N LEU A 248 5.64 -12.91 7.27
CA LEU A 248 5.41 -14.35 7.34
C LEU A 248 5.48 -15.01 5.96
N ALA A 249 4.87 -14.37 4.96
CA ALA A 249 4.90 -14.87 3.59
C ALA A 249 6.32 -14.80 2.98
N GLY A 250 7.10 -13.75 3.27
CA GLY A 250 8.50 -13.65 2.86
C GLY A 250 9.37 -14.77 3.43
N ILE A 251 9.13 -15.15 4.69
CA ILE A 251 9.81 -16.29 5.31
C ILE A 251 9.41 -17.60 4.63
N LEU A 252 8.12 -17.80 4.34
CA LEU A 252 7.60 -19.09 3.86
C LEU A 252 7.89 -19.35 2.37
N TRP A 253 7.92 -18.30 1.54
CA TRP A 253 8.02 -18.43 0.08
C TRP A 253 9.28 -17.85 -0.55
N LEU A 254 10.04 -17.05 0.19
CA LEU A 254 11.25 -16.38 -0.30
C LEU A 254 12.47 -16.69 0.55
N ASP A 255 12.38 -17.60 1.53
CA ASP A 255 13.46 -17.93 2.47
C ASP A 255 14.09 -16.71 3.15
N GLU A 256 13.29 -15.64 3.34
CA GLU A 256 13.78 -14.41 3.97
C GLU A 256 14.05 -14.62 5.45
N SER A 257 15.23 -14.24 5.91
CA SER A 257 15.62 -14.35 7.32
C SER A 257 15.05 -13.24 8.18
N VAL A 258 14.56 -13.57 9.36
CA VAL A 258 14.16 -12.60 10.37
C VAL A 258 15.37 -12.21 11.20
N ASN A 259 15.71 -10.94 11.21
CA ASN A 259 16.73 -10.40 12.09
C ASN A 259 16.12 -9.69 13.31
N VAL A 260 16.88 -9.60 14.41
CA VAL A 260 16.42 -8.97 15.66
C VAL A 260 16.01 -7.50 15.44
N ARG A 261 16.72 -6.81 14.56
CA ARG A 261 16.39 -5.41 14.20
C ARG A 261 14.97 -5.30 13.63
N LEU A 262 14.60 -6.18 12.69
CA LEU A 262 13.26 -6.21 12.10
C LEU A 262 12.20 -6.47 13.17
N VAL A 263 12.44 -7.40 14.09
CA VAL A 263 11.50 -7.72 15.19
C VAL A 263 11.30 -6.51 16.10
N ILE A 264 12.38 -5.90 16.59
CA ILE A 264 12.32 -4.73 17.47
C ILE A 264 11.63 -3.56 16.77
N ALA A 265 12.01 -3.27 15.52
CA ALA A 265 11.40 -2.21 14.73
C ALA A 265 9.90 -2.49 14.49
N SER A 266 9.53 -3.73 14.16
CA SER A 266 8.13 -4.12 13.98
C SER A 266 7.30 -3.89 15.24
N VAL A 267 7.78 -4.33 16.41
CA VAL A 267 7.08 -4.12 17.68
C VAL A 267 6.94 -2.62 17.99
N ALA A 268 8.00 -1.84 17.79
CA ALA A 268 7.97 -0.40 18.04
C ALA A 268 7.02 0.34 17.06
N ILE A 269 7.13 0.07 15.75
CA ILE A 269 6.30 0.73 14.74
C ILE A 269 4.83 0.32 14.90
N LEU A 270 4.53 -0.98 14.89
CA LEU A 270 3.16 -1.46 14.95
C LEU A 270 2.50 -1.16 16.31
N GLY A 271 3.25 -1.32 17.40
CA GLY A 271 2.80 -0.97 18.75
C GLY A 271 2.55 0.52 18.90
N GLY A 272 3.48 1.37 18.40
CA GLY A 272 3.34 2.82 18.40
C GLY A 272 2.11 3.28 17.59
N ILE A 273 1.91 2.75 16.38
CA ILE A 273 0.74 3.06 15.56
C ILE A 273 -0.55 2.59 16.24
N ALA A 274 -0.56 1.39 16.83
CA ALA A 274 -1.71 0.90 17.58
C ALA A 274 -2.10 1.82 18.75
N LEU A 275 -1.12 2.39 19.47
CA LEU A 275 -1.36 3.39 20.51
C LEU A 275 -1.98 4.69 19.95
N VAL A 276 -1.52 5.15 18.78
CA VAL A 276 -2.10 6.34 18.14
C VAL A 276 -3.57 6.10 17.78
N ILE A 277 -3.88 4.95 17.19
CA ILE A 277 -5.22 4.65 16.69
C ILE A 277 -6.22 4.41 17.83
N ARG A 278 -5.78 3.75 18.92
CA ARG A 278 -6.64 3.45 20.09
C ARG A 278 -6.81 4.63 21.06
N GLY A 279 -5.98 5.65 20.93
CA GLY A 279 -6.10 6.82 21.80
C GLY A 279 -7.49 7.46 21.62
N PRO A 280 -8.19 7.82 22.72
CA PRO A 280 -9.47 8.53 22.63
C PRO A 280 -9.25 9.81 21.82
N LEU A 281 -10.11 10.03 20.81
CA LEU A 281 -10.18 11.33 20.15
C LEU A 281 -10.50 12.34 21.26
N SER A 282 -9.63 13.32 21.50
CA SER A 282 -9.97 14.42 22.38
C SER A 282 -11.20 15.09 21.80
N ALA A 283 -12.35 14.92 22.45
CA ALA A 283 -13.54 15.69 22.16
C ALA A 283 -13.12 17.16 22.22
N GLY A 284 -13.16 17.84 21.07
CA GLY A 284 -13.04 19.29 21.07
C GLY A 284 -14.15 19.79 21.95
N GLU A 285 -13.79 20.41 23.08
CA GLU A 285 -14.71 21.23 23.87
C GLU A 285 -15.32 22.22 22.89
N ASN A 286 -16.61 22.05 22.61
CA ASN A 286 -17.43 23.08 22.02
C ASN A 286 -17.48 24.24 23.01
N THR A 287 -16.72 25.30 22.77
CA THR A 287 -16.97 26.63 23.29
C THR A 287 -17.21 27.59 22.14
#